data_7659c70736b51c6339f990245496c88b
#
_entry.id   7659c70736b51c6339f990245496c88b
#
_cell.length_a   1.000
_cell.length_b   1.000
_cell.length_c   1.000
_cell.angle_alpha   90.00
_cell.angle_beta   90.00
_cell.angle_gamma   90.00
#
_symmetry.space_group_name_H-M   'P 1'
#
loop_
_entity.id
_entity.type
_entity.pdbx_description
1 polymer ?
#
loop_
_entity_poly.entity_id
_entity_poly.type
_entity_poly.pdbx_seq_one_letter_code
_entity_poly.pdbx_strand_id
1 'polypeptide(L)'
;MNLELFAPEQNDNLLPCDGIVRDYGLILNDEQSQKYLHYFLQHLAWQHDEVFILGQHHQTERKVAWYGDESYQYRYSGMTKQAHAWNAGLFRLKQHIEQLVGHSFNTCLANLYDNGTQGMGWHSDDEPALVTERGLETVVASLSFGA
;
A
#
# COMPACT_ATOMS: atom_id res chain seq x y z
N MET A 1 -25.37 -22.84 -3.70
CA MET A 1 -25.23 -22.73 -5.17
C MET A 1 -23.98 -21.94 -5.45
N ASN A 2 -22.90 -22.60 -5.88
CA ASN A 2 -21.60 -21.95 -6.09
C ASN A 2 -21.68 -20.99 -7.29
N LEU A 3 -21.50 -19.70 -7.02
CA LEU A 3 -21.34 -18.66 -8.01
C LEU A 3 -19.87 -18.53 -8.52
N GLU A 4 -19.05 -19.57 -8.30
CA GLU A 4 -17.64 -19.62 -8.74
C GLU A 4 -17.43 -19.96 -10.23
N LEU A 5 -18.49 -20.04 -11.02
CA LEU A 5 -18.40 -20.35 -12.47
C LEU A 5 -17.66 -19.27 -13.28
N PHE A 6 -17.30 -18.12 -12.67
CA PHE A 6 -16.66 -17.00 -13.34
C PHE A 6 -15.59 -16.30 -12.49
N ALA A 7 -15.09 -16.94 -11.43
CA ALA A 7 -13.93 -16.39 -10.71
C ALA A 7 -12.73 -16.41 -11.67
N PRO A 8 -12.05 -15.29 -11.90
CA PRO A 8 -10.85 -15.27 -12.74
C PRO A 8 -9.81 -16.23 -12.12
N GLU A 9 -9.07 -16.93 -12.97
CA GLU A 9 -7.96 -17.74 -12.50
C GLU A 9 -6.90 -16.84 -11.84
N GLN A 10 -6.22 -17.35 -10.84
CA GLN A 10 -5.28 -16.60 -9.98
C GLN A 10 -4.16 -15.84 -10.73
N ASN A 11 -3.97 -16.12 -12.02
CA ASN A 11 -2.97 -15.49 -12.89
C ASN A 11 -3.56 -14.65 -14.01
N ASP A 12 -4.88 -14.51 -14.07
CA ASP A 12 -5.51 -13.72 -15.13
C ASP A 12 -5.20 -12.24 -14.96
N ASN A 13 -4.91 -11.57 -16.06
CA ASN A 13 -4.86 -10.12 -16.08
C ASN A 13 -6.29 -9.58 -16.08
N LEU A 14 -6.66 -8.83 -15.06
CA LEU A 14 -7.99 -8.24 -14.93
C LEU A 14 -8.18 -7.01 -15.82
N LEU A 15 -7.10 -6.45 -16.40
CA LEU A 15 -7.18 -5.32 -17.32
C LEU A 15 -7.23 -5.81 -18.76
N PRO A 16 -8.07 -5.20 -19.62
CA PRO A 16 -8.16 -5.54 -21.03
C PRO A 16 -6.96 -5.02 -21.85
N CYS A 17 -6.29 -3.95 -21.38
CA CYS A 17 -5.15 -3.30 -22.04
C CYS A 17 -4.40 -2.39 -21.07
N ASP A 18 -3.26 -1.87 -21.51
CA ASP A 18 -2.46 -0.79 -20.89
C ASP A 18 -1.96 -1.08 -19.46
N GLY A 19 -1.87 -2.34 -19.07
CA GLY A 19 -1.33 -2.72 -17.78
C GLY A 19 -1.66 -4.15 -17.39
N ILE A 20 -1.17 -4.54 -16.20
CA ILE A 20 -1.44 -5.86 -15.62
C ILE A 20 -1.94 -5.66 -14.20
N VAL A 21 -3.12 -6.19 -13.89
CA VAL A 21 -3.66 -6.30 -12.54
C VAL A 21 -3.99 -7.75 -12.26
N ARG A 22 -3.50 -8.27 -11.15
CA ARG A 22 -3.78 -9.63 -10.68
C ARG A 22 -4.40 -9.58 -9.29
N ASP A 23 -5.45 -10.35 -9.09
CA ASP A 23 -6.05 -10.58 -7.78
C ASP A 23 -5.53 -11.89 -7.20
N TYR A 24 -4.89 -11.82 -6.06
CA TYR A 24 -4.36 -12.98 -5.35
C TYR A 24 -5.34 -13.53 -4.30
N GLY A 25 -6.53 -12.91 -4.17
CA GLY A 25 -7.53 -13.30 -3.18
C GLY A 25 -7.02 -13.17 -1.74
N LEU A 26 -7.45 -14.09 -0.89
CA LEU A 26 -7.05 -14.11 0.52
C LEU A 26 -5.69 -14.78 0.68
N ILE A 27 -4.65 -13.99 0.87
CA ILE A 27 -3.27 -14.48 1.06
C ILE A 27 -2.92 -14.81 2.53
N LEU A 28 -3.76 -14.44 3.45
CA LEU A 28 -3.66 -14.71 4.90
C LEU A 28 -4.99 -15.32 5.38
N ASN A 29 -4.91 -16.25 6.32
CA ASN A 29 -6.11 -16.70 7.02
C ASN A 29 -6.59 -15.65 8.05
N ASP A 30 -7.80 -15.83 8.58
CA ASP A 30 -8.43 -14.87 9.50
C ASP A 30 -7.57 -14.61 10.74
N GLU A 31 -6.98 -15.65 11.33
CA GLU A 31 -6.12 -15.50 12.52
C GLU A 31 -4.87 -14.69 12.22
N GLN A 32 -4.21 -14.95 11.10
CA GLN A 32 -3.03 -14.21 10.65
C GLN A 32 -3.40 -12.75 10.34
N SER A 33 -4.50 -12.54 9.65
CA SER A 33 -4.99 -11.21 9.28
C SER A 33 -5.27 -10.37 10.53
N GLN A 34 -5.99 -10.92 11.52
CA GLN A 34 -6.28 -10.26 12.79
C GLN A 34 -5.01 -9.95 13.59
N LYS A 35 -4.04 -10.86 13.63
CA LYS A 35 -2.75 -10.63 14.30
C LYS A 35 -1.98 -9.48 13.65
N TYR A 36 -1.90 -9.43 12.32
CA TYR A 36 -1.24 -8.35 11.60
C TYR A 36 -1.96 -7.03 11.81
N LEU A 37 -3.29 -6.99 11.67
CA LEU A 37 -4.07 -5.78 11.89
C LEU A 37 -3.83 -5.21 13.30
N HIS A 38 -3.97 -6.04 14.34
CA HIS A 38 -3.75 -5.61 15.73
C HIS A 38 -2.32 -5.12 15.96
N TYR A 39 -1.34 -5.83 15.41
CA TYR A 39 0.06 -5.43 15.52
C TYR A 39 0.32 -4.09 14.81
N PHE A 40 -0.19 -3.88 13.61
CA PHE A 40 0.04 -2.64 12.87
C PHE A 40 -0.64 -1.44 13.51
N LEU A 41 -1.85 -1.62 14.03
CA LEU A 41 -2.55 -0.54 14.76
C LEU A 41 -1.73 -0.04 15.96
N GLN A 42 -0.98 -0.91 16.62
CA GLN A 42 -0.21 -0.56 17.82
C GLN A 42 1.23 -0.13 17.55
N HIS A 43 1.85 -0.61 16.47
CA HIS A 43 3.30 -0.50 16.30
C HIS A 43 3.74 0.32 15.09
N LEU A 44 2.83 0.71 14.19
CA LEU A 44 3.20 1.61 13.11
C LEU A 44 3.14 3.07 13.56
N ALA A 45 4.02 3.86 12.98
CA ALA A 45 4.15 5.30 13.27
C ALA A 45 3.05 6.09 12.56
N TRP A 46 1.80 5.86 12.94
CA TRP A 46 0.64 6.50 12.36
C TRP A 46 0.62 8.00 12.63
N GLN A 47 0.45 8.78 11.59
CA GLN A 47 0.23 10.23 11.67
C GLN A 47 -0.75 10.68 10.59
N HIS A 48 -1.48 11.74 10.87
CA HIS A 48 -2.34 12.34 9.87
C HIS A 48 -1.49 12.83 8.69
N ASP A 49 -2.00 12.63 7.49
CA ASP A 49 -1.35 13.15 6.30
C ASP A 49 -1.69 14.64 6.14
N GLU A 50 -0.79 15.38 5.51
CA GLU A 50 -0.98 16.79 5.22
C GLU A 50 -0.94 16.99 3.72
N VAL A 51 -1.93 17.71 3.21
CA VAL A 51 -2.05 18.04 1.80
C VAL A 51 -2.21 19.55 1.63
N PHE A 52 -1.66 20.07 0.54
CA PHE A 52 -1.75 21.49 0.23
C PHE A 52 -2.74 21.67 -0.93
N ILE A 53 -3.91 22.24 -0.63
CA ILE A 53 -4.98 22.43 -1.62
C ILE A 53 -5.30 23.91 -1.68
N LEU A 54 -5.31 24.48 -2.90
CA LEU A 54 -5.66 25.88 -3.15
C LEU A 54 -4.91 26.89 -2.27
N GLY A 55 -3.63 26.63 -1.99
CA GLY A 55 -2.81 27.53 -1.18
C GLY A 55 -2.99 27.36 0.33
N GLN A 56 -3.73 26.37 0.80
CA GLN A 56 -3.96 26.09 2.21
C GLN A 56 -3.51 24.69 2.61
N HIS A 57 -2.95 24.56 3.82
CA HIS A 57 -2.67 23.29 4.43
C HIS A 57 -3.95 22.66 4.97
N HIS A 58 -4.17 21.40 4.60
CA HIS A 58 -5.23 20.57 5.13
C HIS A 58 -4.64 19.31 5.72
N GLN A 59 -5.04 18.99 6.93
CA GLN A 59 -4.74 17.69 7.55
C GLN A 59 -5.83 16.71 7.15
N THR A 60 -5.42 15.53 6.66
CA THR A 60 -6.39 14.48 6.31
C THR A 60 -6.90 13.79 7.56
N GLU A 61 -8.14 13.28 7.52
CA GLU A 61 -8.63 12.40 8.58
C GLU A 61 -7.92 11.04 8.57
N ARG A 62 -7.60 10.54 7.37
CA ARG A 62 -6.79 9.35 7.14
C ARG A 62 -5.42 9.50 7.79
N LYS A 63 -4.93 8.43 8.43
CA LYS A 63 -3.55 8.35 8.92
C LYS A 63 -2.70 7.54 7.96
N VAL A 64 -1.42 7.87 7.93
CA VAL A 64 -0.43 7.19 7.09
C VAL A 64 0.79 6.82 7.92
N ALA A 65 1.52 5.79 7.47
CA ALA A 65 2.83 5.44 7.99
C ALA A 65 3.70 4.94 6.82
N TRP A 66 4.89 5.52 6.65
CA TRP A 66 5.77 5.24 5.53
C TRP A 66 7.05 4.57 5.97
N TYR A 67 7.39 3.43 5.32
CA TYR A 67 8.55 2.59 5.62
C TYR A 67 9.32 2.27 4.35
N GLY A 68 10.62 2.00 4.46
CA GLY A 68 11.44 1.64 3.31
C GLY A 68 12.79 1.03 3.68
N ASP A 69 13.48 0.51 2.65
CA ASP A 69 14.83 -0.07 2.77
C ASP A 69 15.86 0.99 3.16
N GLU A 70 15.59 2.25 2.78
CA GLU A 70 16.43 3.42 3.07
C GLU A 70 15.57 4.54 3.66
N SER A 71 16.23 5.54 4.20
CA SER A 71 15.58 6.77 4.67
C SER A 71 15.16 7.65 3.49
N TYR A 72 14.25 7.14 2.65
CA TYR A 72 13.70 7.91 1.54
C TYR A 72 13.09 9.20 2.05
N GLN A 73 13.30 10.27 1.31
CA GLN A 73 12.73 11.57 1.62
C GLN A 73 11.86 12.05 0.47
N TYR A 74 10.69 12.50 0.84
CA TYR A 74 9.77 13.14 -0.10
C TYR A 74 9.48 14.56 0.38
N ARG A 75 9.78 15.54 -0.47
CA ARG A 75 9.53 16.94 -0.16
C ARG A 75 8.34 17.45 -0.97
N TYR A 76 7.29 17.81 -0.23
CA TYR A 76 6.09 18.39 -0.83
C TYR A 76 5.69 19.66 -0.06
N SER A 77 5.46 20.76 -0.80
CA SER A 77 4.99 22.05 -0.25
C SER A 77 5.79 22.56 0.97
N GLY A 78 7.12 22.38 0.96
CA GLY A 78 8.00 22.84 2.05
C GLY A 78 8.12 21.89 3.22
N MET A 79 7.36 20.81 3.27
CA MET A 79 7.47 19.73 4.25
C MET A 79 8.32 18.58 3.71
N THR A 80 9.13 17.99 4.58
CA THR A 80 9.91 16.79 4.26
C THR A 80 9.34 15.62 5.03
N LYS A 81 8.84 14.63 4.34
CA LYS A 81 8.47 13.32 4.90
C LYS A 81 9.65 12.37 4.72
N GLN A 82 9.88 11.54 5.71
CA GLN A 82 10.94 10.56 5.70
C GLN A 82 10.39 9.17 5.99
N ALA A 83 10.84 8.18 5.21
CA ALA A 83 10.50 6.79 5.46
C ALA A 83 11.19 6.29 6.73
N HIS A 84 10.46 5.57 7.56
CA HIS A 84 11.01 4.83 8.68
C HIS A 84 11.70 3.55 8.20
N ALA A 85 12.66 3.05 8.97
CA ALA A 85 13.18 1.71 8.77
C ALA A 85 12.07 0.67 8.97
N TRP A 86 12.15 -0.44 8.23
CA TRP A 86 11.16 -1.51 8.31
C TRP A 86 10.92 -1.97 9.74
N ASN A 87 9.67 -1.96 10.12
CA ASN A 87 9.18 -2.63 11.32
C ASN A 87 9.20 -4.15 11.09
N ALA A 88 9.49 -4.94 12.13
CA ALA A 88 9.63 -6.40 11.99
C ALA A 88 8.39 -7.10 11.43
N GLY A 89 7.19 -6.63 11.78
CA GLY A 89 5.94 -7.18 11.25
C GLY A 89 5.75 -6.86 9.75
N LEU A 90 5.98 -5.60 9.36
CA LEU A 90 5.93 -5.19 7.96
C LEU A 90 7.00 -5.90 7.12
N PHE A 91 8.20 -6.06 7.64
CA PHE A 91 9.27 -6.76 6.93
C PHE A 91 8.93 -8.22 6.64
N ARG A 92 8.34 -8.94 7.61
CA ARG A 92 7.86 -10.31 7.40
C ARG A 92 6.75 -10.37 6.36
N LEU A 93 5.81 -9.43 6.41
CA LEU A 93 4.71 -9.34 5.45
C LEU A 93 5.25 -9.04 4.05
N LYS A 94 6.19 -8.08 3.92
CA LYS A 94 6.91 -7.78 2.69
C LYS A 94 7.51 -9.04 2.09
N GLN A 95 8.30 -9.79 2.87
CA GLN A 95 8.93 -11.03 2.39
C GLN A 95 7.90 -12.07 1.90
N HIS A 96 6.77 -12.20 2.60
CA HIS A 96 5.71 -13.10 2.18
C HIS A 96 5.10 -12.68 0.84
N ILE A 97 4.80 -11.40 0.66
CA ILE A 97 4.27 -10.84 -0.58
C ILE A 97 5.28 -11.02 -1.72
N GLU A 98 6.56 -10.71 -1.50
CA GLU A 98 7.63 -10.86 -2.49
C GLU A 98 7.76 -12.29 -3.00
N GLN A 99 7.67 -13.27 -2.10
CA GLN A 99 7.67 -14.69 -2.47
C GLN A 99 6.45 -15.08 -3.30
N LEU A 100 5.28 -14.52 -2.96
CA LEU A 100 4.03 -14.81 -3.65
C LEU A 100 4.00 -14.22 -5.07
N VAL A 101 4.44 -12.98 -5.21
CA VAL A 101 4.31 -12.25 -6.49
C VAL A 101 5.56 -12.32 -7.37
N GLY A 102 6.70 -12.76 -6.83
CA GLY A 102 7.97 -12.87 -7.55
C GLY A 102 8.65 -11.53 -7.83
N HIS A 103 8.34 -10.48 -7.08
CA HIS A 103 8.94 -9.15 -7.18
C HIS A 103 9.42 -8.66 -5.82
N SER A 104 10.49 -7.84 -5.82
CA SER A 104 10.99 -7.17 -4.61
C SER A 104 10.37 -5.78 -4.47
N PHE A 105 10.09 -5.38 -3.24
CA PHE A 105 9.56 -4.07 -2.90
C PHE A 105 10.53 -3.33 -1.98
N ASN A 106 10.75 -2.06 -2.24
CA ASN A 106 11.69 -1.23 -1.50
C ASN A 106 11.03 -0.28 -0.51
N THR A 107 9.72 -0.08 -0.60
CA THR A 107 8.98 0.85 0.24
C THR A 107 7.53 0.40 0.46
N CYS A 108 6.91 0.89 1.52
CA CYS A 108 5.51 0.66 1.83
C CYS A 108 4.87 1.92 2.41
N LEU A 109 3.79 2.38 1.81
CA LEU A 109 2.90 3.37 2.39
C LEU A 109 1.68 2.66 2.97
N ALA A 110 1.57 2.67 4.28
CA ALA A 110 0.39 2.16 4.97
C ALA A 110 -0.63 3.28 5.15
N ASN A 111 -1.90 2.97 4.91
CA ASN A 111 -3.04 3.88 5.11
C ASN A 111 -3.97 3.30 6.16
N LEU A 112 -4.41 4.13 7.10
CA LEU A 112 -5.39 3.78 8.11
C LEU A 112 -6.63 4.66 7.97
N TYR A 113 -7.76 4.00 7.81
CA TYR A 113 -9.09 4.61 7.79
C TYR A 113 -9.81 4.17 9.06
N ASP A 114 -10.13 5.11 9.94
CA ASP A 114 -10.75 4.82 11.23
C ASP A 114 -12.24 4.42 11.09
N ASN A 115 -12.86 4.78 9.97
CA ASN A 115 -14.26 4.46 9.68
C ASN A 115 -14.58 4.54 8.17
N GLY A 116 -15.78 4.11 7.81
CA GLY A 116 -16.22 4.04 6.41
C GLY A 116 -16.52 5.39 5.73
N THR A 117 -16.41 6.50 6.43
CA THR A 117 -16.55 7.84 5.83
C THR A 117 -15.23 8.41 5.33
N GLN A 118 -14.11 7.82 5.78
CA GLN A 118 -12.79 8.19 5.32
C GLN A 118 -12.45 7.45 4.03
N GLY A 119 -11.77 8.13 3.14
CA GLY A 119 -11.38 7.55 1.85
C GLY A 119 -10.32 8.38 1.16
N MET A 120 -9.85 7.85 0.05
CA MET A 120 -8.98 8.54 -0.89
C MET A 120 -9.72 8.71 -2.21
N GLY A 121 -9.63 9.90 -2.80
CA GLY A 121 -10.20 10.14 -4.13
C GLY A 121 -9.54 9.29 -5.21
N TRP A 122 -10.17 9.20 -6.36
CA TRP A 122 -9.59 8.58 -7.54
C TRP A 122 -8.28 9.27 -7.90
N HIS A 123 -7.21 8.51 -8.07
CA HIS A 123 -5.87 9.00 -8.38
C HIS A 123 -5.09 7.95 -9.17
N SER A 124 -3.95 8.35 -9.69
CA SER A 124 -2.92 7.46 -10.23
C SER A 124 -1.69 7.53 -9.33
N ASP A 125 -1.02 6.39 -9.16
CA ASP A 125 0.31 6.33 -8.52
C ASP A 125 1.36 6.53 -9.62
N ASP A 126 1.55 7.78 -10.05
CA ASP A 126 2.39 8.17 -11.18
C ASP A 126 3.53 9.11 -10.81
N GLU A 127 3.90 9.16 -9.53
CA GLU A 127 4.99 9.98 -9.09
C GLU A 127 6.32 9.56 -9.75
N PRO A 128 7.18 10.53 -10.13
CA PRO A 128 8.49 10.23 -10.73
C PRO A 128 9.37 9.30 -9.89
N ALA A 129 9.19 9.29 -8.56
CA ALA A 129 9.90 8.40 -7.65
C ALA A 129 9.53 6.92 -7.80
N LEU A 130 8.39 6.61 -8.41
CA LEU A 130 7.95 5.25 -8.71
C LEU A 130 8.53 4.70 -10.02
N VAL A 131 9.07 5.58 -10.86
CA VAL A 131 9.71 5.17 -12.12
C VAL A 131 11.13 4.71 -11.82
N THR A 132 11.45 3.47 -12.15
CA THR A 132 12.82 2.96 -12.00
C THR A 132 13.75 3.64 -12.99
N GLU A 133 15.03 3.86 -12.62
CA GLU A 133 16.06 4.47 -13.47
C GLU A 133 16.25 3.79 -14.84
N ARG A 134 15.72 2.58 -15.00
CA ARG A 134 15.82 1.76 -16.23
C ARG A 134 14.55 1.74 -17.07
N GLY A 135 13.52 2.53 -16.73
CA GLY A 135 12.23 2.48 -17.41
C GLY A 135 11.54 1.12 -17.27
N LEU A 136 11.92 0.33 -16.26
CA LEU A 136 11.26 -0.92 -15.93
C LEU A 136 9.89 -0.63 -15.34
N GLU A 137 8.95 -1.50 -15.61
CA GLU A 137 7.57 -1.38 -15.11
C GLU A 137 7.55 -1.25 -13.59
N THR A 138 6.85 -0.25 -13.09
CA THR A 138 6.59 -0.09 -11.67
C THR A 138 5.59 -1.16 -11.22
N VAL A 139 5.92 -1.87 -10.15
CA VAL A 139 5.03 -2.87 -9.56
C VAL A 139 4.54 -2.35 -8.21
N VAL A 140 3.23 -2.33 -8.03
CA VAL A 140 2.57 -1.99 -6.77
C VAL A 140 1.80 -3.21 -6.26
N ALA A 141 2.06 -3.61 -5.02
CA ALA A 141 1.25 -4.60 -4.32
C ALA A 141 0.34 -3.90 -3.31
N SER A 142 -0.96 -4.12 -3.41
CA SER A 142 -1.95 -3.59 -2.47
C SER A 142 -2.51 -4.72 -1.61
N LEU A 143 -2.47 -4.54 -0.31
CA LEU A 143 -3.03 -5.49 0.66
C LEU A 143 -3.93 -4.74 1.64
N SER A 144 -5.15 -5.26 1.84
CA SER A 144 -6.13 -4.68 2.75
C SER A 144 -6.37 -5.57 3.96
N PHE A 145 -6.57 -4.95 5.12
CA PHE A 145 -6.94 -5.59 6.37
C PHE A 145 -8.22 -4.98 6.93
N GLY A 146 -8.99 -5.79 7.62
CA GLY A 146 -10.27 -5.39 8.17
C GLY A 146 -11.43 -5.64 7.20
N ALA A 147 -12.62 -5.23 7.58
CA ALA A 147 -13.82 -5.37 6.77
C ALA A 147 -14.28 -4.03 6.24
#